data_f2f4f1f0b6d338c44f1074c78e46590e
#
_entry.id   f2f4f1f0b6d338c44f1074c78e46590e
#
_cell.length_a   1.000
_cell.length_b   1.000
_cell.length_c   1.000
_cell.angle_alpha   90.00
_cell.angle_beta   90.00
_cell.angle_gamma   90.00
#
_symmetry.space_group_name_H-M   'P 1'
#
loop_
_entity.id
_entity.type
_entity.pdbx_description
1 polymer ?
#
loop_
_entity_poly.entity_id
_entity_poly.type
_entity_poly.pdbx_seq_one_letter_code
_entity_poly.pdbx_strand_id
1 'polypeptide(L)'
;MSKQGTIIVVDDNKGVLSAVKLLLKNHFEHIVTLPSPITLPAALREENAQVVLLDMNFSSGLNTGNEGLYWLHEIKKIHPSLPVVLFTAYADIDLAVRGIKEGATDFIVKPWDNARLIETLLSACRNSSKNKKRAEIPKTVSSMYWGESNAMKQLRTLIEKVAQTDANILITGENGTGKEMLAREIHALSNRYRRDMITVDMGAITESLFESELFGHKKGSFTDAHTDRAGKFEAAHEGTLFLDEIGNLPYHLQSKLLTAIQSRSVVRVGSNEPIPVNIRLICATNCDLEEMVAKGKFREDLLYRINTIHIEIPPLRERKEDIIPLVERFIDRFCKQYDKGNILLSTGAQEKLRTYPWYGNIRELEHAVEKAVIINEDGILSEEHFHFPRKIAAPATETSVSTLEEMELQMIQKAIEKCNGNLSAVAAQLGITRQTLYNKMKKFGL
;
A
#
# COMPACT_ATOMS: atom_id res chain seq x y z
N MET A 1 -2.93 37.77 -5.14
CA MET A 1 -3.32 36.63 -5.96
C MET A 1 -4.73 36.86 -6.46
N SER A 2 -5.04 36.64 -7.75
CA SER A 2 -6.41 36.74 -8.29
C SER A 2 -7.26 35.66 -7.64
N LYS A 3 -8.47 36.01 -7.19
CA LYS A 3 -9.44 35.06 -6.69
C LYS A 3 -9.87 34.10 -7.78
N GLN A 4 -10.19 32.87 -7.41
CA GLN A 4 -10.83 31.88 -8.30
C GLN A 4 -12.34 32.21 -8.40
N GLY A 5 -13.03 31.65 -9.39
CA GLY A 5 -14.47 31.90 -9.59
C GLY A 5 -15.36 31.34 -8.49
N THR A 6 -16.34 30.52 -8.83
CA THR A 6 -17.39 30.05 -7.89
C THR A 6 -17.07 28.67 -7.33
N ILE A 7 -17.21 28.50 -6.00
CA ILE A 7 -17.23 27.20 -5.33
C ILE A 7 -18.60 26.94 -4.70
N ILE A 8 -19.07 25.68 -4.80
CA ILE A 8 -20.27 25.21 -4.06
C ILE A 8 -19.78 24.31 -2.92
N VAL A 9 -20.22 24.60 -1.70
CA VAL A 9 -19.93 23.82 -0.49
C VAL A 9 -21.23 23.22 0.03
N VAL A 10 -21.28 21.91 0.14
CA VAL A 10 -22.48 21.16 0.57
C VAL A 10 -22.15 20.39 1.83
N ASP A 11 -22.78 20.74 2.95
CA ASP A 11 -22.56 20.12 4.26
C ASP A 11 -23.80 20.42 5.13
N ASP A 12 -24.32 19.45 5.87
CA ASP A 12 -25.49 19.65 6.73
C ASP A 12 -25.19 20.44 8.01
N ASN A 13 -23.89 20.49 8.38
CA ASN A 13 -23.43 21.22 9.55
C ASN A 13 -23.21 22.71 9.23
N LYS A 14 -24.09 23.56 9.74
CA LYS A 14 -24.01 25.03 9.57
C LYS A 14 -22.69 25.64 10.10
N GLY A 15 -22.10 25.04 11.13
CA GLY A 15 -20.81 25.46 11.67
C GLY A 15 -19.69 25.24 10.68
N VAL A 16 -19.67 24.08 10.02
CA VAL A 16 -18.72 23.72 8.95
C VAL A 16 -18.88 24.67 7.77
N LEU A 17 -20.12 24.89 7.29
CA LEU A 17 -20.39 25.83 6.20
C LEU A 17 -19.88 27.24 6.50
N SER A 18 -20.09 27.74 7.72
CA SER A 18 -19.65 29.07 8.14
C SER A 18 -18.13 29.16 8.23
N ALA A 19 -17.47 28.14 8.80
CA ALA A 19 -16.01 28.08 8.92
C ALA A 19 -15.32 28.01 7.54
N VAL A 20 -15.82 27.13 6.66
CA VAL A 20 -15.30 27.00 5.30
C VAL A 20 -15.53 28.27 4.48
N LYS A 21 -16.72 28.89 4.58
CA LYS A 21 -17.02 30.16 3.92
C LYS A 21 -16.08 31.27 4.34
N LEU A 22 -15.80 31.40 5.64
CA LEU A 22 -14.87 32.42 6.16
C LEU A 22 -13.44 32.16 5.66
N LEU A 23 -13.01 30.92 5.69
CA LEU A 23 -11.67 30.48 5.24
C LEU A 23 -11.44 30.77 3.75
N LEU A 24 -12.44 30.48 2.91
CA LEU A 24 -12.33 30.60 1.46
C LEU A 24 -12.60 32.00 0.89
N LYS A 25 -13.08 32.95 1.70
CA LYS A 25 -13.46 34.31 1.29
C LYS A 25 -12.37 35.07 0.53
N ASN A 26 -11.11 34.81 0.86
CA ASN A 26 -9.97 35.47 0.22
C ASN A 26 -9.46 34.72 -1.04
N HIS A 27 -9.99 33.53 -1.31
CA HIS A 27 -9.50 32.65 -2.38
C HIS A 27 -10.50 32.48 -3.52
N PHE A 28 -11.82 32.65 -3.27
CA PHE A 28 -12.90 32.53 -4.25
C PHE A 28 -13.67 33.84 -4.38
N GLU A 29 -14.22 34.12 -5.57
CA GLU A 29 -15.08 35.26 -5.83
C GLU A 29 -16.47 35.04 -5.25
N HIS A 30 -17.06 33.87 -5.53
CA HIS A 30 -18.37 33.48 -5.05
C HIS A 30 -18.29 32.16 -4.30
N ILE A 31 -18.94 32.10 -3.12
CA ILE A 31 -19.01 30.89 -2.28
C ILE A 31 -20.46 30.62 -1.99
N VAL A 32 -20.99 29.61 -2.65
CA VAL A 32 -22.37 29.12 -2.46
C VAL A 32 -22.34 28.02 -1.40
N THR A 33 -23.12 28.17 -0.34
CA THR A 33 -23.19 27.17 0.75
C THR A 33 -24.58 26.56 0.79
N LEU A 34 -24.65 25.22 0.72
CA LEU A 34 -25.89 24.47 0.70
C LEU A 34 -25.94 23.55 1.93
N PRO A 35 -26.96 23.73 2.81
CA PRO A 35 -27.12 22.87 3.99
C PRO A 35 -27.77 21.52 3.66
N SER A 36 -28.15 21.31 2.41
CA SER A 36 -28.70 20.06 1.91
C SER A 36 -28.35 19.87 0.45
N PRO A 37 -28.00 18.65 0.03
CA PRO A 37 -27.66 18.37 -1.36
C PRO A 37 -28.87 18.37 -2.30
N ILE A 38 -30.10 18.43 -1.81
CA ILE A 38 -31.33 18.43 -2.61
C ILE A 38 -31.38 19.63 -3.57
N THR A 39 -30.84 20.77 -3.16
CA THR A 39 -30.81 22.00 -3.96
C THR A 39 -29.57 22.09 -4.88
N LEU A 40 -28.67 21.14 -4.79
CA LEU A 40 -27.44 21.12 -5.55
C LEU A 40 -27.64 21.10 -7.09
N PRO A 41 -28.59 20.32 -7.67
CA PRO A 41 -28.82 20.35 -9.11
C PRO A 41 -29.31 21.70 -9.63
N ALA A 42 -30.06 22.46 -8.86
CA ALA A 42 -30.47 23.82 -9.20
C ALA A 42 -29.27 24.77 -9.15
N ALA A 43 -28.52 24.75 -8.05
CA ALA A 43 -27.31 25.58 -7.89
C ALA A 43 -26.27 25.32 -8.99
N LEU A 44 -26.10 24.07 -9.44
CA LEU A 44 -25.20 23.73 -10.54
C LEU A 44 -25.61 24.27 -11.90
N ARG A 45 -26.92 24.54 -12.13
CA ARG A 45 -27.43 25.14 -13.36
C ARG A 45 -27.37 26.66 -13.36
N GLU A 46 -27.53 27.25 -12.18
CA GLU A 46 -27.59 28.72 -12.00
C GLU A 46 -26.19 29.33 -11.84
N GLU A 47 -25.30 28.58 -11.16
CA GLU A 47 -23.95 29.05 -10.81
C GLU A 47 -22.90 28.36 -11.69
N ASN A 48 -21.99 29.14 -12.26
CA ASN A 48 -20.86 28.61 -13.01
C ASN A 48 -19.78 28.09 -12.06
N ALA A 49 -20.07 26.99 -11.38
CA ALA A 49 -19.19 26.40 -10.38
C ALA A 49 -17.91 25.83 -11.00
N GLN A 50 -16.75 26.14 -10.40
CA GLN A 50 -15.45 25.62 -10.79
C GLN A 50 -15.01 24.41 -9.96
N VAL A 51 -15.55 24.25 -8.77
CA VAL A 51 -15.31 23.11 -7.86
C VAL A 51 -16.49 22.94 -6.92
N VAL A 52 -16.75 21.71 -6.51
CA VAL A 52 -17.72 21.37 -5.45
C VAL A 52 -16.98 20.71 -4.29
N LEU A 53 -17.20 21.18 -3.07
CA LEU A 53 -16.84 20.50 -1.83
C LEU A 53 -18.10 19.82 -1.30
N LEU A 54 -18.12 18.50 -1.23
CA LEU A 54 -19.29 17.67 -0.96
C LEU A 54 -19.08 16.82 0.28
N ASP A 55 -19.94 16.98 1.29
CA ASP A 55 -19.95 16.07 2.43
C ASP A 55 -20.40 14.67 2.01
N MET A 56 -19.87 13.67 2.69
CA MET A 56 -20.19 12.27 2.44
C MET A 56 -21.43 11.80 3.17
N ASN A 57 -21.82 12.46 4.29
CA ASN A 57 -22.92 12.08 5.15
C ASN A 57 -23.82 13.29 5.45
N PHE A 58 -25.11 13.20 5.13
CA PHE A 58 -26.10 14.26 5.33
C PHE A 58 -27.20 13.91 6.35
N SER A 59 -27.22 12.68 6.87
CA SER A 59 -28.22 12.22 7.84
C SER A 59 -27.57 11.94 9.19
N SER A 60 -27.98 12.65 10.23
CA SER A 60 -27.56 12.37 11.60
C SER A 60 -28.12 11.02 12.07
N GLY A 61 -27.30 9.95 12.00
CA GLY A 61 -27.63 8.66 12.61
C GLY A 61 -27.17 7.39 11.90
N LEU A 62 -26.86 7.43 10.61
CA LEU A 62 -26.35 6.29 9.85
C LEU A 62 -25.17 6.74 8.96
N ASN A 63 -23.97 6.60 9.45
CA ASN A 63 -22.74 6.91 8.70
C ASN A 63 -22.47 5.85 7.62
N THR A 64 -23.30 5.78 6.58
CA THR A 64 -23.12 4.83 5.47
C THR A 64 -22.33 5.42 4.30
N GLY A 65 -22.14 6.76 4.24
CA GLY A 65 -21.43 7.46 3.15
C GLY A 65 -22.02 7.29 1.75
N ASN A 66 -23.04 6.47 1.62
CA ASN A 66 -23.69 6.20 0.33
C ASN A 66 -24.42 7.44 -0.24
N GLU A 67 -24.81 8.37 0.61
CA GLU A 67 -25.48 9.61 0.18
C GLU A 67 -24.51 10.51 -0.58
N GLY A 68 -23.27 10.71 -0.09
CA GLY A 68 -22.26 11.48 -0.78
C GLY A 68 -21.87 10.89 -2.13
N LEU A 69 -21.77 9.56 -2.22
CA LEU A 69 -21.50 8.86 -3.49
C LEU A 69 -22.68 9.02 -4.47
N TYR A 70 -23.92 8.94 -4.02
CA TYR A 70 -25.09 9.18 -4.83
C TYR A 70 -25.04 10.59 -5.44
N TRP A 71 -24.78 11.62 -4.63
CA TRP A 71 -24.70 13.00 -5.09
C TRP A 71 -23.48 13.26 -5.98
N LEU A 72 -22.36 12.61 -5.72
CA LEU A 72 -21.21 12.62 -6.63
C LEU A 72 -21.62 12.14 -8.03
N HIS A 73 -22.36 11.04 -8.10
CA HIS A 73 -22.88 10.50 -9.38
C HIS A 73 -23.82 11.49 -10.08
N GLU A 74 -24.73 12.11 -9.34
CA GLU A 74 -25.64 13.11 -9.89
C GLU A 74 -24.91 14.36 -10.41
N ILE A 75 -23.90 14.85 -9.67
CA ILE A 75 -23.03 15.93 -10.17
C ILE A 75 -22.36 15.55 -11.48
N LYS A 76 -21.79 14.35 -11.55
CA LYS A 76 -21.05 13.86 -12.72
C LYS A 76 -21.95 13.58 -13.92
N LYS A 77 -23.21 13.28 -13.73
CA LYS A 77 -24.20 13.20 -14.82
C LYS A 77 -24.50 14.58 -15.41
N ILE A 78 -24.62 15.61 -14.58
CA ILE A 78 -24.95 16.98 -15.02
C ILE A 78 -23.69 17.65 -15.60
N HIS A 79 -22.56 17.54 -14.91
CA HIS A 79 -21.27 18.14 -15.27
C HIS A 79 -20.11 17.14 -15.14
N PRO A 80 -19.82 16.31 -16.14
CA PRO A 80 -18.80 15.27 -16.08
C PRO A 80 -17.39 15.76 -15.74
N SER A 81 -17.05 16.98 -16.20
CA SER A 81 -15.71 17.58 -16.01
C SER A 81 -15.58 18.43 -14.73
N LEU A 82 -16.66 18.66 -13.98
CA LEU A 82 -16.63 19.49 -12.78
C LEU A 82 -15.87 18.77 -11.67
N PRO A 83 -14.81 19.37 -11.09
CA PRO A 83 -14.09 18.80 -9.97
C PRO A 83 -15.00 18.71 -8.73
N VAL A 84 -14.99 17.54 -8.09
CA VAL A 84 -15.67 17.29 -6.82
C VAL A 84 -14.65 16.83 -5.81
N VAL A 85 -14.52 17.55 -4.71
CA VAL A 85 -13.70 17.18 -3.55
C VAL A 85 -14.65 16.68 -2.46
N LEU A 86 -14.42 15.46 -1.98
CA LEU A 86 -15.22 14.85 -0.94
C LEU A 86 -14.77 15.30 0.44
N PHE A 87 -15.71 15.52 1.35
CA PHE A 87 -15.46 15.91 2.72
C PHE A 87 -15.93 14.79 3.65
N THR A 88 -15.03 14.08 4.32
CA THR A 88 -15.36 12.83 5.02
C THR A 88 -14.88 12.84 6.47
N ALA A 89 -15.58 12.13 7.35
CA ALA A 89 -15.10 11.88 8.70
C ALA A 89 -14.00 10.80 8.72
N TYR A 90 -13.22 10.74 9.78
CA TYR A 90 -12.05 9.87 9.94
C TYR A 90 -12.33 8.36 9.78
N ALA A 91 -13.57 7.93 10.00
CA ALA A 91 -13.98 6.52 9.93
C ALA A 91 -14.37 6.02 8.52
N ASP A 92 -14.46 6.91 7.52
CA ASP A 92 -15.06 6.60 6.21
C ASP A 92 -14.03 6.57 5.07
N ILE A 93 -12.80 6.12 5.33
CA ILE A 93 -11.71 6.11 4.34
C ILE A 93 -12.02 5.18 3.16
N ASP A 94 -12.63 4.04 3.40
CA ASP A 94 -13.06 3.13 2.33
C ASP A 94 -14.07 3.80 1.38
N LEU A 95 -14.92 4.64 1.91
CA LEU A 95 -15.84 5.46 1.14
C LEU A 95 -15.15 6.56 0.35
N ALA A 96 -14.11 7.19 0.88
CA ALA A 96 -13.29 8.15 0.15
C ALA A 96 -12.60 7.48 -1.05
N VAL A 97 -12.05 6.28 -0.86
CA VAL A 97 -11.47 5.47 -1.94
C VAL A 97 -12.51 5.10 -3.00
N ARG A 98 -13.71 4.70 -2.57
CA ARG A 98 -14.82 4.45 -3.50
C ARG A 98 -15.22 5.73 -4.25
N GLY A 99 -15.29 6.86 -3.56
CA GLY A 99 -15.57 8.16 -4.17
C GLY A 99 -14.57 8.55 -5.27
N ILE A 100 -13.28 8.32 -5.02
CA ILE A 100 -12.25 8.52 -6.06
C ILE A 100 -12.47 7.59 -7.26
N LYS A 101 -12.78 6.30 -7.02
CA LYS A 101 -13.12 5.35 -8.09
C LYS A 101 -14.36 5.78 -8.89
N GLU A 102 -15.33 6.40 -8.25
CA GLU A 102 -16.58 6.88 -8.85
C GLU A 102 -16.46 8.29 -9.47
N GLY A 103 -15.27 8.88 -9.46
CA GLY A 103 -14.96 10.10 -10.22
C GLY A 103 -14.79 11.38 -9.38
N ALA A 104 -14.70 11.29 -8.06
CA ALA A 104 -14.25 12.44 -7.26
C ALA A 104 -12.82 12.82 -7.66
N THR A 105 -12.52 14.12 -7.53
CA THR A 105 -11.20 14.66 -7.87
C THR A 105 -10.20 14.47 -6.74
N ASP A 106 -10.67 14.62 -5.49
CA ASP A 106 -9.88 14.47 -4.27
C ASP A 106 -10.82 14.29 -3.05
N PHE A 107 -10.24 14.10 -1.87
CA PHE A 107 -10.99 14.10 -0.61
C PHE A 107 -10.22 14.77 0.52
N ILE A 108 -10.96 15.25 1.53
CA ILE A 108 -10.43 15.90 2.72
C ILE A 108 -11.09 15.27 3.94
N VAL A 109 -10.29 14.94 4.95
CA VAL A 109 -10.76 14.31 6.19
C VAL A 109 -11.07 15.36 7.24
N LYS A 110 -12.19 15.24 7.92
CA LYS A 110 -12.58 16.05 9.10
C LYS A 110 -11.97 15.45 10.38
N PRO A 111 -11.34 16.23 11.28
CA PRO A 111 -11.07 17.66 11.18
C PRO A 111 -9.97 17.98 10.17
N TRP A 112 -10.09 19.08 9.45
CA TRP A 112 -9.20 19.47 8.37
C TRP A 112 -8.13 20.47 8.81
N ASP A 113 -7.03 20.48 8.06
CA ASP A 113 -6.04 21.56 8.07
C ASP A 113 -6.44 22.65 7.06
N ASN A 114 -6.42 23.91 7.49
CA ASN A 114 -6.87 25.03 6.67
C ASN A 114 -6.04 25.24 5.41
N ALA A 115 -4.72 25.08 5.49
CA ALA A 115 -3.82 25.25 4.35
C ALA A 115 -4.08 24.14 3.32
N ARG A 116 -4.24 22.92 3.79
CA ARG A 116 -4.54 21.75 2.93
C ARG A 116 -5.89 21.89 2.24
N LEU A 117 -6.94 22.31 2.95
CA LEU A 117 -8.27 22.53 2.35
C LEU A 117 -8.17 23.54 1.21
N ILE A 118 -7.52 24.67 1.42
CA ILE A 118 -7.34 25.71 0.41
C ILE A 118 -6.54 25.18 -0.77
N GLU A 119 -5.42 24.53 -0.52
CA GLU A 119 -4.54 23.99 -1.57
C GLU A 119 -5.24 22.94 -2.43
N THR A 120 -5.96 22.00 -1.82
CA THR A 120 -6.72 20.97 -2.52
C THR A 120 -7.78 21.57 -3.42
N LEU A 121 -8.56 22.52 -2.91
CA LEU A 121 -9.62 23.18 -3.70
C LEU A 121 -9.05 24.02 -4.85
N LEU A 122 -7.98 24.77 -4.62
CA LEU A 122 -7.31 25.55 -5.66
C LEU A 122 -6.65 24.66 -6.73
N SER A 123 -6.10 23.51 -6.33
CA SER A 123 -5.55 22.52 -7.26
C SER A 123 -6.65 21.90 -8.13
N ALA A 124 -7.78 21.56 -7.54
CA ALA A 124 -8.94 21.04 -8.27
C ALA A 124 -9.43 22.04 -9.33
N CYS A 125 -9.51 23.33 -8.99
CA CYS A 125 -9.88 24.39 -9.95
C CYS A 125 -8.86 24.53 -11.08
N ARG A 126 -7.56 24.49 -10.81
CA ARG A 126 -6.50 24.63 -11.82
C ARG A 126 -6.47 23.46 -12.79
N ASN A 127 -6.76 22.26 -12.30
CA ASN A 127 -6.79 21.05 -13.14
C ASN A 127 -8.01 21.02 -14.07
N SER A 128 -9.12 21.62 -13.69
CA SER A 128 -10.31 21.78 -14.55
C SER A 128 -10.03 22.68 -15.77
N SER A 129 -9.28 23.76 -15.60
CA SER A 129 -8.90 24.64 -16.70
C SER A 129 -7.81 24.08 -17.61
N LYS A 130 -7.02 23.12 -17.13
CA LYS A 130 -5.96 22.43 -17.89
C LYS A 130 -6.45 21.23 -18.71
N ASN A 131 -7.63 20.70 -18.44
CA ASN A 131 -8.21 19.61 -19.25
C ASN A 131 -8.58 20.01 -20.68
N LYS A 132 -8.51 21.30 -21.05
CA LYS A 132 -8.57 21.76 -22.45
C LYS A 132 -7.21 21.78 -23.17
N LYS A 133 -6.11 21.66 -22.43
CA LYS A 133 -4.78 21.37 -22.97
C LYS A 133 -4.22 20.23 -22.12
N ARG A 134 -4.53 19.01 -22.50
CA ARG A 134 -3.76 17.83 -22.12
C ARG A 134 -2.34 18.06 -22.65
N ALA A 135 -1.55 18.87 -21.90
CA ALA A 135 -0.12 18.84 -22.05
C ALA A 135 0.24 17.39 -21.74
N GLU A 136 0.77 16.72 -22.74
CA GLU A 136 1.38 15.41 -22.59
C GLU A 136 2.18 15.43 -21.30
N ILE A 137 1.72 14.70 -20.30
CA ILE A 137 2.60 14.26 -19.20
C ILE A 137 3.77 13.67 -19.95
N PRO A 138 5.02 14.16 -19.78
CA PRO A 138 6.14 13.49 -20.40
C PRO A 138 5.92 12.03 -20.05
N LYS A 139 5.85 11.17 -21.07
CA LYS A 139 5.88 9.73 -20.87
C LYS A 139 7.25 9.44 -20.27
N THR A 140 7.41 9.72 -18.98
CA THR A 140 8.43 9.05 -18.20
C THR A 140 8.12 7.60 -18.44
N VAL A 141 9.00 6.94 -19.16
CA VAL A 141 8.84 5.54 -19.54
C VAL A 141 8.51 4.81 -18.26
N SER A 142 7.24 4.41 -18.10
CA SER A 142 6.82 3.62 -16.95
C SER A 142 7.76 2.44 -16.88
N SER A 143 8.58 2.38 -15.85
CA SER A 143 9.52 1.28 -15.66
C SER A 143 8.78 0.04 -15.18
N MET A 144 7.57 0.21 -14.65
CA MET A 144 6.75 -0.88 -14.14
C MET A 144 6.00 -1.60 -15.27
N TYR A 145 6.13 -2.92 -15.30
CA TYR A 145 5.27 -3.75 -16.12
C TYR A 145 3.95 -3.99 -15.39
N TRP A 146 2.85 -3.49 -15.97
CA TRP A 146 1.54 -3.53 -15.33
C TRP A 146 0.81 -4.88 -15.47
N GLY A 147 1.31 -5.77 -16.32
CA GLY A 147 0.63 -7.04 -16.57
C GLY A 147 -0.66 -6.94 -17.38
N GLU A 148 -1.23 -8.10 -17.66
CA GLU A 148 -2.48 -8.25 -18.44
C GLU A 148 -3.64 -8.73 -17.58
N SER A 149 -3.38 -9.19 -16.36
CA SER A 149 -4.38 -9.67 -15.42
C SER A 149 -5.39 -8.59 -15.05
N ASN A 150 -6.64 -8.98 -14.79
CA ASN A 150 -7.69 -8.05 -14.39
C ASN A 150 -7.36 -7.32 -13.08
N ALA A 151 -6.74 -8.00 -12.14
CA ALA A 151 -6.32 -7.41 -10.87
C ALA A 151 -5.33 -6.25 -11.10
N MET A 152 -4.31 -6.44 -11.96
CA MET A 152 -3.34 -5.40 -12.26
C MET A 152 -3.92 -4.25 -13.09
N LYS A 153 -4.89 -4.51 -13.96
CA LYS A 153 -5.61 -3.46 -14.69
C LYS A 153 -6.45 -2.59 -13.77
N GLN A 154 -7.16 -3.20 -12.82
CA GLN A 154 -7.92 -2.47 -11.79
C GLN A 154 -6.99 -1.65 -10.90
N LEU A 155 -5.88 -2.24 -10.45
CA LEU A 155 -4.86 -1.57 -9.67
C LEU A 155 -4.31 -0.35 -10.41
N ARG A 156 -3.95 -0.49 -11.69
CA ARG A 156 -3.48 0.61 -12.53
C ARG A 156 -4.49 1.77 -12.59
N THR A 157 -5.76 1.46 -12.82
CA THR A 157 -6.82 2.47 -12.87
C THR A 157 -6.98 3.21 -11.54
N LEU A 158 -6.82 2.50 -10.41
CA LEU A 158 -6.82 3.12 -9.09
C LEU A 158 -5.60 4.05 -8.93
N ILE A 159 -4.40 3.57 -9.28
CA ILE A 159 -3.16 4.34 -9.17
C ILE A 159 -3.20 5.62 -10.00
N GLU A 160 -3.68 5.56 -11.25
CA GLU A 160 -3.78 6.75 -12.12
C GLU A 160 -4.64 7.87 -11.49
N LYS A 161 -5.65 7.49 -10.67
CA LYS A 161 -6.49 8.45 -9.93
C LYS A 161 -5.82 8.95 -8.65
N VAL A 162 -5.30 8.01 -7.85
CA VAL A 162 -4.72 8.31 -6.53
C VAL A 162 -3.39 9.05 -6.63
N ALA A 163 -2.61 8.80 -7.68
CA ALA A 163 -1.31 9.43 -7.88
C ALA A 163 -1.39 10.96 -7.92
N GLN A 164 -2.49 11.53 -8.39
CA GLN A 164 -2.70 12.98 -8.48
C GLN A 164 -3.04 13.65 -7.14
N THR A 165 -3.27 12.87 -6.08
CA THR A 165 -3.60 13.37 -4.73
C THR A 165 -2.37 13.41 -3.84
N ASP A 166 -2.42 14.19 -2.74
CA ASP A 166 -1.39 14.20 -1.69
C ASP A 166 -1.73 13.26 -0.52
N ALA A 167 -2.69 12.33 -0.72
CA ALA A 167 -3.07 11.36 0.29
C ALA A 167 -1.91 10.41 0.62
N ASN A 168 -1.81 10.01 1.89
CA ASN A 168 -0.88 8.96 2.30
C ASN A 168 -1.34 7.63 1.73
N ILE A 169 -0.39 6.82 1.30
CA ILE A 169 -0.67 5.53 0.67
C ILE A 169 0.06 4.43 1.46
N LEU A 170 -0.67 3.39 1.81
CA LEU A 170 -0.12 2.17 2.35
C LEU A 170 -0.20 1.05 1.30
N ILE A 171 0.95 0.53 0.89
CA ILE A 171 1.07 -0.57 -0.06
C ILE A 171 1.35 -1.84 0.73
N THR A 172 0.46 -2.83 0.63
CA THR A 172 0.68 -4.15 1.22
C THR A 172 0.87 -5.20 0.14
N GLY A 173 1.47 -6.30 0.51
CA GLY A 173 1.69 -7.45 -0.37
C GLY A 173 2.92 -8.24 0.02
N GLU A 174 3.00 -9.46 -0.44
CA GLU A 174 4.10 -10.37 -0.15
C GLU A 174 5.47 -9.81 -0.63
N ASN A 175 6.54 -10.40 -0.10
CA ASN A 175 7.89 -10.05 -0.55
C ASN A 175 8.06 -10.37 -2.05
N GLY A 176 8.70 -9.45 -2.78
CA GLY A 176 8.97 -9.62 -4.20
C GLY A 176 7.78 -9.36 -5.14
N THR A 177 6.65 -8.84 -4.67
CA THR A 177 5.49 -8.49 -5.52
C THR A 177 5.66 -7.23 -6.34
N GLY A 178 6.64 -6.35 -5.98
CA GLY A 178 6.94 -5.11 -6.68
C GLY A 178 6.46 -3.84 -5.96
N LYS A 179 6.33 -3.84 -4.64
CA LYS A 179 5.87 -2.69 -3.83
C LYS A 179 6.67 -1.42 -4.10
N GLU A 180 8.01 -1.52 -4.15
CA GLU A 180 8.88 -0.37 -4.45
C GLU A 180 8.66 0.16 -5.87
N MET A 181 8.52 -0.73 -6.86
CA MET A 181 8.25 -0.31 -8.25
C MET A 181 6.92 0.42 -8.35
N LEU A 182 5.89 -0.04 -7.63
CA LEU A 182 4.60 0.62 -7.55
C LEU A 182 4.70 2.00 -6.89
N ALA A 183 5.45 2.13 -5.80
CA ALA A 183 5.68 3.42 -5.14
C ALA A 183 6.38 4.43 -6.08
N ARG A 184 7.37 3.98 -6.85
CA ARG A 184 8.05 4.79 -7.88
C ARG A 184 7.09 5.22 -9.00
N GLU A 185 6.21 4.33 -9.44
CA GLU A 185 5.20 4.62 -10.44
C GLU A 185 4.18 5.65 -9.94
N ILE A 186 3.71 5.51 -8.69
CA ILE A 186 2.83 6.48 -8.02
C ILE A 186 3.48 7.86 -7.96
N HIS A 187 4.77 7.91 -7.62
CA HIS A 187 5.52 9.17 -7.60
C HIS A 187 5.63 9.78 -9.00
N ALA A 188 5.99 8.98 -10.01
CA ALA A 188 6.13 9.42 -11.40
C ALA A 188 4.82 9.96 -12.00
N LEU A 189 3.68 9.42 -11.59
CA LEU A 189 2.35 9.87 -11.99
C LEU A 189 1.80 11.03 -11.15
N SER A 190 2.51 11.45 -10.10
CA SER A 190 2.04 12.46 -9.15
C SER A 190 2.32 13.90 -9.60
N ASN A 191 1.71 14.86 -8.92
CA ASN A 191 2.02 16.28 -9.10
C ASN A 191 3.45 16.65 -8.67
N ARG A 192 4.11 15.74 -7.92
CA ARG A 192 5.47 15.90 -7.40
C ARG A 192 6.54 15.17 -8.22
N TYR A 193 6.22 14.69 -9.43
CA TYR A 193 7.11 13.86 -10.28
C TYR A 193 8.46 14.52 -10.62
N ARG A 194 8.56 15.87 -10.53
CA ARG A 194 9.80 16.64 -10.74
C ARG A 194 10.64 16.83 -9.47
N ARG A 195 10.12 16.41 -8.34
CA ARG A 195 10.79 16.50 -7.03
C ARG A 195 11.38 15.15 -6.67
N ASP A 196 12.25 15.14 -5.70
CA ASP A 196 12.90 13.90 -5.29
C ASP A 196 11.93 12.94 -4.59
N MET A 197 12.10 11.65 -4.86
CA MET A 197 11.55 10.57 -4.07
C MET A 197 12.66 9.99 -3.19
N ILE A 198 12.56 10.22 -1.91
CA ILE A 198 13.50 9.68 -0.91
C ILE A 198 12.97 8.34 -0.43
N THR A 199 13.74 7.29 -0.68
CA THR A 199 13.41 5.91 -0.25
C THR A 199 14.17 5.58 1.02
N VAL A 200 13.48 4.97 1.97
CA VAL A 200 14.03 4.48 3.24
C VAL A 200 13.56 3.05 3.44
N ASP A 201 14.49 2.10 3.43
CA ASP A 201 14.23 0.71 3.80
C ASP A 201 14.40 0.56 5.32
N MET A 202 13.27 0.34 6.01
CA MET A 202 13.26 0.16 7.46
C MET A 202 13.90 -1.14 7.91
N GLY A 203 14.01 -2.13 7.03
CA GLY A 203 14.70 -3.38 7.34
C GLY A 203 16.23 -3.26 7.29
N ALA A 204 16.76 -2.25 6.58
CA ALA A 204 18.20 -2.06 6.41
C ALA A 204 18.83 -1.15 7.47
N ILE A 205 18.04 -0.40 8.25
CA ILE A 205 18.54 0.52 9.27
C ILE A 205 18.64 -0.18 10.62
N THR A 206 19.78 -0.05 11.30
CA THR A 206 19.92 -0.54 12.68
C THR A 206 19.10 0.29 13.64
N GLU A 207 18.55 -0.33 14.68
CA GLU A 207 17.63 0.31 15.61
C GLU A 207 18.18 1.62 16.22
N SER A 208 19.46 1.67 16.55
CA SER A 208 20.13 2.85 17.11
C SER A 208 20.26 4.04 16.16
N LEU A 209 20.15 3.80 14.84
CA LEU A 209 20.31 4.84 13.82
C LEU A 209 18.97 5.32 13.24
N PHE A 210 17.86 4.64 13.49
CA PHE A 210 16.55 5.03 12.93
C PHE A 210 16.21 6.48 13.17
N GLU A 211 16.34 6.92 14.41
CA GLU A 211 15.96 8.28 14.78
C GLU A 211 16.80 9.32 14.06
N SER A 212 18.12 9.11 14.04
CA SER A 212 19.08 10.00 13.38
C SER A 212 18.90 10.01 11.85
N GLU A 213 18.66 8.86 11.23
CA GLU A 213 18.43 8.79 9.78
C GLU A 213 17.11 9.45 9.37
N LEU A 214 16.02 9.19 10.09
CA LEU A 214 14.71 9.74 9.74
C LEU A 214 14.61 11.24 10.03
N PHE A 215 14.98 11.66 11.24
CA PHE A 215 14.72 13.01 11.73
C PHE A 215 15.94 13.91 11.73
N GLY A 216 17.16 13.36 11.49
CA GLY A 216 18.41 14.11 11.54
C GLY A 216 18.93 14.31 12.98
N HIS A 217 20.13 14.86 13.09
CA HIS A 217 20.75 15.12 14.38
C HIS A 217 21.59 16.41 14.38
N LYS A 218 21.77 16.99 15.57
CA LYS A 218 22.72 18.05 15.82
C LYS A 218 24.05 17.46 16.28
N LYS A 219 25.14 18.21 16.02
CA LYS A 219 26.49 17.90 16.51
C LYS A 219 26.45 17.70 18.02
N GLY A 220 27.05 16.60 18.51
CA GLY A 220 27.17 16.30 19.94
C GLY A 220 25.92 15.66 20.56
N SER A 221 24.89 15.30 19.78
CA SER A 221 23.68 14.64 20.28
C SER A 221 23.91 13.20 20.73
N PHE A 222 24.95 12.53 20.23
CA PHE A 222 25.45 11.23 20.66
C PHE A 222 26.95 11.12 20.32
N THR A 223 27.63 10.05 20.80
CA THR A 223 29.09 9.90 20.75
C THR A 223 29.72 10.11 19.37
N ASP A 224 29.04 9.68 18.30
CA ASP A 224 29.54 9.77 16.92
C ASP A 224 28.93 10.95 16.12
N ALA A 225 28.16 11.83 16.75
CA ALA A 225 27.56 12.99 16.11
C ALA A 225 28.58 14.13 15.92
N HIS A 226 29.53 14.00 14.99
CA HIS A 226 30.57 14.98 14.76
C HIS A 226 30.10 16.22 14.01
N THR A 227 29.02 16.13 13.22
CA THR A 227 28.46 17.22 12.41
C THR A 227 26.93 17.26 12.51
N ASP A 228 26.31 18.39 12.18
CA ASP A 228 24.86 18.45 11.96
C ASP A 228 24.52 17.66 10.71
N ARG A 229 23.45 16.83 10.78
CA ARG A 229 22.97 16.06 9.62
C ARG A 229 21.46 16.20 9.47
N ALA A 230 21.00 16.53 8.26
CA ALA A 230 19.60 16.53 7.92
C ALA A 230 19.04 15.10 7.82
N GLY A 231 17.81 14.90 8.28
CA GLY A 231 17.12 13.61 8.19
C GLY A 231 16.43 13.40 6.84
N LYS A 232 15.93 12.18 6.64
CA LYS A 232 15.19 11.81 5.41
C LYS A 232 13.91 12.60 5.23
N PHE A 233 13.23 13.01 6.30
CA PHE A 233 12.07 13.90 6.24
C PHE A 233 12.41 15.27 5.65
N GLU A 234 13.54 15.85 6.08
CA GLU A 234 14.01 17.11 5.54
C GLU A 234 14.44 16.96 4.07
N ALA A 235 15.16 15.89 3.74
CA ALA A 235 15.58 15.61 2.38
C ALA A 235 14.40 15.40 1.40
N ALA A 236 13.26 14.88 1.91
CA ALA A 236 12.04 14.67 1.12
C ALA A 236 11.15 15.91 1.02
N HIS A 237 11.59 17.09 1.53
CA HIS A 237 10.79 18.31 1.53
C HIS A 237 10.30 18.66 0.12
N GLU A 238 9.01 19.00 -0.02
CA GLU A 238 8.26 19.20 -1.28
C GLU A 238 8.21 17.98 -2.23
N GLY A 239 8.88 16.89 -1.87
CA GLY A 239 8.94 15.64 -2.63
C GLY A 239 8.05 14.52 -2.07
N THR A 240 8.48 13.28 -2.26
CA THR A 240 7.83 12.06 -1.75
C THR A 240 8.79 11.33 -0.81
N LEU A 241 8.30 10.95 0.37
CA LEU A 241 9.00 10.04 1.27
C LEU A 241 8.38 8.65 1.13
N PHE A 242 9.18 7.68 0.73
CA PHE A 242 8.79 6.28 0.67
C PHE A 242 9.45 5.50 1.81
N LEU A 243 8.63 4.92 2.69
CA LEU A 243 9.06 4.10 3.81
C LEU A 243 8.75 2.64 3.48
N ASP A 244 9.77 1.88 3.07
CA ASP A 244 9.61 0.45 2.82
C ASP A 244 9.76 -0.35 4.11
N GLU A 245 9.00 -1.43 4.22
CA GLU A 245 8.93 -2.33 5.39
C GLU A 245 8.62 -1.59 6.70
N ILE A 246 7.57 -0.72 6.67
CA ILE A 246 7.17 0.13 7.81
C ILE A 246 6.84 -0.69 9.08
N GLY A 247 6.46 -1.97 8.94
CA GLY A 247 6.25 -2.89 10.06
C GLY A 247 7.49 -3.11 10.92
N ASN A 248 8.69 -2.86 10.39
CA ASN A 248 9.96 -2.99 11.13
C ASN A 248 10.30 -1.76 11.98
N LEU A 249 9.49 -0.69 11.93
CA LEU A 249 9.74 0.50 12.74
C LEU A 249 9.56 0.20 14.23
N PRO A 250 10.59 0.43 15.09
CA PRO A 250 10.51 0.20 16.53
C PRO A 250 9.34 0.96 17.17
N TYR A 251 8.63 0.30 18.09
CA TYR A 251 7.40 0.83 18.68
C TYR A 251 7.57 2.23 19.29
N HIS A 252 8.69 2.50 19.96
CA HIS A 252 8.98 3.80 20.57
C HIS A 252 9.16 4.94 19.55
N LEU A 253 9.53 4.64 18.28
CA LEU A 253 9.69 5.62 17.23
C LEU A 253 8.38 5.89 16.46
N GLN A 254 7.41 5.02 16.59
CA GLN A 254 6.12 5.17 15.91
C GLN A 254 5.38 6.45 16.36
N SER A 255 5.50 6.84 17.64
CA SER A 255 4.94 8.09 18.15
C SER A 255 5.61 9.32 17.55
N LYS A 256 6.93 9.29 17.34
CA LYS A 256 7.67 10.38 16.68
C LYS A 256 7.28 10.50 15.20
N LEU A 257 7.16 9.37 14.51
CA LEU A 257 6.68 9.33 13.14
C LEU A 257 5.26 9.91 13.03
N LEU A 258 4.35 9.51 13.92
CA LEU A 258 3.00 10.05 13.96
C LEU A 258 3.00 11.58 14.14
N THR A 259 3.79 12.09 15.10
CA THR A 259 3.91 13.53 15.34
C THR A 259 4.43 14.23 14.08
N ALA A 260 5.47 13.73 13.43
CA ALA A 260 6.01 14.32 12.21
C ALA A 260 4.98 14.41 11.07
N ILE A 261 4.16 13.37 10.90
CA ILE A 261 3.11 13.34 9.88
C ILE A 261 1.95 14.29 10.23
N GLN A 262 1.61 14.42 11.53
CA GLN A 262 0.50 15.26 11.98
C GLN A 262 0.85 16.73 11.98
N SER A 263 2.00 17.08 12.60
CA SER A 263 2.45 18.46 12.73
C SER A 263 3.09 19.02 11.46
N ARG A 264 3.41 18.16 10.47
CA ARG A 264 4.21 18.50 9.28
C ARG A 264 5.52 19.19 9.63
N SER A 265 6.11 18.76 10.70
CA SER A 265 7.41 19.28 11.17
C SER A 265 8.19 18.16 11.84
N VAL A 266 9.50 18.26 11.78
CA VAL A 266 10.43 17.33 12.43
C VAL A 266 11.34 18.10 13.36
N VAL A 267 11.80 17.41 14.42
CA VAL A 267 12.79 17.93 15.35
C VAL A 267 14.00 17.01 15.30
N ARG A 268 15.17 17.58 15.03
CA ARG A 268 16.43 16.83 15.01
C ARG A 268 16.80 16.31 16.40
N VAL A 269 17.42 15.16 16.46
CA VAL A 269 17.98 14.64 17.72
C VAL A 269 18.97 15.67 18.30
N GLY A 270 18.80 16.00 19.60
CA GLY A 270 19.59 17.04 20.27
C GLY A 270 19.16 18.49 19.97
N SER A 271 17.99 18.72 19.38
CA SER A 271 17.39 20.02 19.14
C SER A 271 15.97 20.07 19.68
N ASN A 272 15.46 21.29 19.93
CA ASN A 272 14.05 21.53 20.23
C ASN A 272 13.37 22.38 19.13
N GLU A 273 14.08 22.73 18.06
CA GLU A 273 13.57 23.56 17.00
C GLU A 273 12.78 22.72 15.97
N PRO A 274 11.48 22.99 15.77
CA PRO A 274 10.70 22.32 14.76
C PRO A 274 11.07 22.83 13.35
N ILE A 275 11.36 21.94 12.44
CA ILE A 275 11.65 22.20 11.03
C ILE A 275 10.41 21.80 10.23
N PRO A 276 9.73 22.74 9.54
CA PRO A 276 8.54 22.41 8.75
C PRO A 276 8.91 21.56 7.53
N VAL A 277 8.13 20.51 7.29
CA VAL A 277 8.31 19.60 6.15
C VAL A 277 6.98 19.41 5.42
N ASN A 278 7.01 19.53 4.10
CA ASN A 278 5.88 19.25 3.24
C ASN A 278 6.21 18.03 2.37
N ILE A 279 5.78 16.85 2.81
CA ILE A 279 6.07 15.61 2.11
C ILE A 279 4.76 14.92 1.67
N ARG A 280 4.82 14.15 0.60
CA ARG A 280 3.87 13.09 0.30
C ARG A 280 4.42 11.78 0.85
N LEU A 281 3.64 11.07 1.67
CA LEU A 281 4.08 9.84 2.30
C LEU A 281 3.50 8.62 1.57
N ILE A 282 4.38 7.68 1.23
CA ILE A 282 4.02 6.34 0.75
C ILE A 282 4.70 5.34 1.69
N CYS A 283 3.96 4.40 2.23
CA CYS A 283 4.48 3.32 3.07
C CYS A 283 4.27 1.98 2.39
N ALA A 284 5.18 1.03 2.60
CA ALA A 284 5.00 -0.34 2.14
C ALA A 284 5.34 -1.33 3.26
N THR A 285 4.69 -2.49 3.25
CA THR A 285 4.98 -3.60 4.17
C THR A 285 4.48 -4.93 3.61
N ASN A 286 5.11 -6.02 4.05
CA ASN A 286 4.62 -7.39 3.88
C ASN A 286 3.92 -7.92 5.15
N CYS A 287 3.97 -7.17 6.25
CA CYS A 287 3.36 -7.56 7.52
C CYS A 287 1.89 -7.20 7.56
N ASP A 288 1.11 -8.01 8.27
CA ASP A 288 -0.24 -7.65 8.69
C ASP A 288 -0.15 -6.65 9.86
N LEU A 289 -0.38 -5.36 9.54
CA LEU A 289 -0.31 -4.31 10.55
C LEU A 289 -1.47 -4.36 11.54
N GLU A 290 -2.64 -4.88 11.16
CA GLU A 290 -3.79 -5.04 12.05
C GLU A 290 -3.49 -6.12 13.11
N GLU A 291 -2.90 -7.23 12.69
CA GLU A 291 -2.41 -8.25 13.62
C GLU A 291 -1.30 -7.70 14.54
N MET A 292 -0.41 -6.86 14.00
CA MET A 292 0.61 -6.20 14.82
C MET A 292 0.03 -5.23 15.84
N VAL A 293 -1.04 -4.50 15.49
CA VAL A 293 -1.80 -3.66 16.44
C VAL A 293 -2.42 -4.51 17.54
N ALA A 294 -3.11 -5.60 17.19
CA ALA A 294 -3.69 -6.51 18.16
C ALA A 294 -2.66 -7.11 19.13
N LYS A 295 -1.41 -7.31 18.67
CA LYS A 295 -0.28 -7.79 19.48
C LYS A 295 0.48 -6.67 20.23
N GLY A 296 0.05 -5.41 20.12
CA GLY A 296 0.73 -4.26 20.75
C GLY A 296 2.11 -3.94 20.17
N LYS A 297 2.42 -4.38 18.94
CA LYS A 297 3.68 -4.14 18.24
C LYS A 297 3.62 -2.94 17.28
N PHE A 298 2.42 -2.54 16.91
CA PHE A 298 2.19 -1.36 16.07
C PHE A 298 1.09 -0.49 16.68
N ARG A 299 1.20 0.83 16.56
CA ARG A 299 0.21 1.76 17.11
C ARG A 299 -0.96 1.92 16.17
N GLU A 300 -2.15 1.82 16.71
CA GLU A 300 -3.41 1.97 15.96
C GLU A 300 -3.54 3.37 15.35
N ASP A 301 -3.20 4.42 16.13
CA ASP A 301 -3.26 5.81 15.67
C ASP A 301 -2.31 6.10 14.50
N LEU A 302 -1.13 5.49 14.48
CA LEU A 302 -0.21 5.57 13.36
C LEU A 302 -0.76 4.83 12.13
N LEU A 303 -1.31 3.63 12.33
CA LEU A 303 -1.91 2.85 11.24
C LEU A 303 -2.99 3.66 10.54
N TYR A 304 -3.94 4.25 11.26
CA TYR A 304 -4.97 5.10 10.68
C TYR A 304 -4.41 6.30 9.92
N ARG A 305 -3.28 6.85 10.38
CA ARG A 305 -2.68 8.03 9.73
C ARG A 305 -1.94 7.70 8.44
N ILE A 306 -1.28 6.55 8.33
CA ILE A 306 -0.57 6.14 7.12
C ILE A 306 -1.47 5.40 6.13
N ASN A 307 -2.55 4.79 6.58
CA ASN A 307 -3.48 3.99 5.80
C ASN A 307 -4.66 4.83 5.26
N THR A 308 -4.38 6.03 4.73
CA THR A 308 -5.42 6.85 4.10
C THR A 308 -5.94 6.21 2.82
N ILE A 309 -5.06 5.60 2.04
CA ILE A 309 -5.40 4.78 0.87
C ILE A 309 -4.63 3.49 0.98
N HIS A 310 -5.36 2.40 1.07
CA HIS A 310 -4.79 1.05 1.08
C HIS A 310 -4.72 0.48 -0.34
N ILE A 311 -3.55 -0.04 -0.69
CA ILE A 311 -3.29 -0.68 -1.97
C ILE A 311 -2.65 -2.03 -1.71
N GLU A 312 -3.33 -3.09 -2.08
CA GLU A 312 -2.80 -4.44 -1.99
C GLU A 312 -2.31 -4.92 -3.36
N ILE A 313 -1.06 -5.40 -3.42
CA ILE A 313 -0.52 -6.03 -4.64
C ILE A 313 -0.74 -7.52 -4.53
N PRO A 314 -1.53 -8.11 -5.44
CA PRO A 314 -1.78 -9.55 -5.41
C PRO A 314 -0.48 -10.33 -5.65
N PRO A 315 -0.30 -11.50 -4.99
CA PRO A 315 0.85 -12.36 -5.22
C PRO A 315 0.81 -12.93 -6.65
N LEU A 316 1.98 -13.30 -7.17
CA LEU A 316 2.12 -13.72 -8.58
C LEU A 316 1.28 -14.95 -8.93
N ARG A 317 1.04 -15.85 -7.97
CA ARG A 317 0.17 -17.03 -8.14
C ARG A 317 -1.31 -16.70 -8.41
N GLU A 318 -1.76 -15.50 -8.06
CA GLU A 318 -3.13 -15.01 -8.30
C GLU A 318 -3.26 -14.22 -9.61
N ARG A 319 -2.13 -13.97 -10.29
CA ARG A 319 -2.06 -13.29 -11.59
C ARG A 319 -1.22 -14.08 -12.60
N LYS A 320 -1.61 -15.33 -12.81
CA LYS A 320 -0.87 -16.29 -13.64
C LYS A 320 -0.70 -15.85 -15.10
N GLU A 321 -1.61 -15.04 -15.60
CA GLU A 321 -1.55 -14.44 -16.93
C GLU A 321 -0.32 -13.54 -17.12
N ASP A 322 0.18 -12.94 -16.03
CA ASP A 322 1.31 -12.04 -16.07
C ASP A 322 2.68 -12.75 -16.07
N ILE A 323 2.70 -14.07 -15.73
CA ILE A 323 3.95 -14.82 -15.55
C ILE A 323 4.76 -14.87 -16.84
N ILE A 324 4.17 -15.34 -17.94
CA ILE A 324 4.91 -15.53 -19.20
C ILE A 324 5.38 -14.21 -19.80
N PRO A 325 4.55 -13.16 -19.88
CA PRO A 325 5.01 -11.85 -20.32
C PRO A 325 6.15 -11.26 -19.47
N LEU A 326 6.15 -11.51 -18.15
CA LEU A 326 7.26 -11.12 -17.28
C LEU A 326 8.53 -11.91 -17.60
N VAL A 327 8.41 -13.23 -17.80
CA VAL A 327 9.55 -14.10 -18.18
C VAL A 327 10.17 -13.63 -19.49
N GLU A 328 9.37 -13.37 -20.51
CA GLU A 328 9.86 -12.89 -21.82
C GLU A 328 10.64 -11.57 -21.67
N ARG A 329 10.12 -10.62 -20.89
CA ARG A 329 10.83 -9.37 -20.59
C ARG A 329 12.15 -9.59 -19.84
N PHE A 330 12.18 -10.55 -18.92
CA PHE A 330 13.41 -10.88 -18.20
C PHE A 330 14.42 -11.56 -19.13
N ILE A 331 13.97 -12.48 -19.98
CA ILE A 331 14.83 -13.10 -21.01
C ILE A 331 15.47 -12.01 -21.88
N ASP A 332 14.66 -11.10 -22.45
CA ASP A 332 15.14 -10.00 -23.30
C ASP A 332 16.17 -9.11 -22.56
N ARG A 333 15.92 -8.82 -21.30
CA ARG A 333 16.82 -8.01 -20.48
C ARG A 333 18.13 -8.73 -20.22
N PHE A 334 18.08 -10.00 -19.80
CA PHE A 334 19.28 -10.77 -19.48
C PHE A 334 20.08 -11.18 -20.71
N CYS A 335 19.43 -11.46 -21.85
CA CYS A 335 20.11 -11.66 -23.11
C CYS A 335 20.96 -10.44 -23.51
N LYS A 336 20.41 -9.22 -23.34
CA LYS A 336 21.17 -7.98 -23.56
C LYS A 336 22.28 -7.76 -22.57
N GLN A 337 22.03 -8.09 -21.29
CA GLN A 337 22.99 -7.89 -20.20
C GLN A 337 24.20 -8.83 -20.31
N TYR A 338 23.99 -10.07 -20.74
CA TYR A 338 25.02 -11.11 -20.82
C TYR A 338 25.50 -11.37 -22.25
N ASP A 339 25.13 -10.49 -23.20
CA ASP A 339 25.50 -10.58 -24.62
C ASP A 339 25.21 -11.98 -25.24
N LYS A 340 24.03 -12.52 -24.87
CA LYS A 340 23.54 -13.79 -25.42
C LYS A 340 22.57 -13.51 -26.56
N GLY A 341 22.54 -14.43 -27.52
CA GLY A 341 21.63 -14.39 -28.65
C GLY A 341 20.15 -14.45 -28.23
N ASN A 342 19.26 -14.45 -29.18
CA ASN A 342 17.83 -14.56 -28.91
C ASN A 342 17.52 -15.94 -28.33
N ILE A 343 16.93 -15.99 -27.15
CA ILE A 343 16.57 -17.21 -26.44
C ILE A 343 15.05 -17.36 -26.46
N LEU A 344 14.57 -18.54 -26.90
CA LEU A 344 13.14 -18.85 -26.96
C LEU A 344 12.72 -19.71 -25.77
N LEU A 345 11.48 -19.51 -25.30
CA LEU A 345 10.88 -20.29 -24.21
C LEU A 345 10.04 -21.43 -24.77
N SER A 346 10.35 -22.68 -24.41
CA SER A 346 9.57 -23.85 -24.83
C SER A 346 8.18 -23.89 -24.19
N THR A 347 7.22 -24.56 -24.81
CA THR A 347 5.85 -24.72 -24.28
C THR A 347 5.84 -25.45 -22.94
N GLY A 348 6.64 -26.48 -22.77
CA GLY A 348 6.75 -27.19 -21.50
C GLY A 348 7.31 -26.29 -20.38
N ALA A 349 8.31 -25.47 -20.68
CA ALA A 349 8.82 -24.49 -19.71
C ALA A 349 7.74 -23.48 -19.33
N GLN A 350 6.90 -23.02 -20.29
CA GLN A 350 5.79 -22.11 -19.99
C GLN A 350 4.77 -22.73 -19.02
N GLU A 351 4.39 -24.00 -19.22
CA GLU A 351 3.48 -24.70 -18.32
C GLU A 351 4.06 -24.88 -16.92
N LYS A 352 5.34 -25.26 -16.84
CA LYS A 352 6.05 -25.39 -15.56
C LYS A 352 6.09 -24.08 -14.79
N LEU A 353 6.38 -22.96 -15.46
CA LEU A 353 6.43 -21.63 -14.87
C LEU A 353 5.04 -21.16 -14.39
N ARG A 354 3.96 -21.45 -15.14
CA ARG A 354 2.57 -21.10 -14.75
C ARG A 354 2.04 -21.91 -13.58
N THR A 355 2.51 -23.14 -13.40
CA THR A 355 2.03 -24.06 -12.34
C THR A 355 2.77 -23.87 -11.02
N TYR A 356 3.97 -23.33 -11.06
CA TYR A 356 4.75 -23.10 -9.84
C TYR A 356 4.17 -21.93 -9.00
N PRO A 357 4.08 -22.05 -7.66
CA PRO A 357 3.36 -21.09 -6.82
C PRO A 357 4.08 -19.77 -6.55
N TRP A 358 5.34 -19.63 -6.90
CA TRP A 358 6.15 -18.39 -6.79
C TRP A 358 6.03 -17.70 -5.43
N TYR A 359 6.41 -18.38 -4.36
CA TYR A 359 6.35 -17.81 -2.99
C TYR A 359 7.21 -16.56 -2.81
N GLY A 360 8.31 -16.42 -3.55
CA GLY A 360 9.12 -15.20 -3.64
C GLY A 360 8.69 -14.23 -4.75
N ASN A 361 7.53 -14.49 -5.37
CA ASN A 361 6.89 -13.64 -6.37
C ASN A 361 7.80 -13.28 -7.56
N ILE A 362 7.80 -12.01 -7.99
CA ILE A 362 8.58 -11.53 -9.14
C ILE A 362 10.08 -11.65 -8.89
N ARG A 363 10.54 -11.45 -7.65
CA ARG A 363 11.98 -11.57 -7.33
C ARG A 363 12.49 -13.01 -7.51
N GLU A 364 11.71 -14.00 -7.11
CA GLU A 364 12.03 -15.42 -7.32
C GLU A 364 11.98 -15.77 -8.81
N LEU A 365 10.96 -15.30 -9.52
CA LEU A 365 10.83 -15.48 -10.98
C LEU A 365 12.02 -14.90 -11.73
N GLU A 366 12.40 -13.66 -11.40
CA GLU A 366 13.54 -12.96 -11.98
C GLU A 366 14.85 -13.74 -11.82
N HIS A 367 15.15 -14.19 -10.60
CA HIS A 367 16.36 -15.00 -10.34
C HIS A 367 16.32 -16.36 -11.06
N ALA A 368 15.14 -16.99 -11.14
CA ALA A 368 15.01 -18.26 -11.86
C ALA A 368 15.27 -18.10 -13.36
N VAL A 369 14.74 -17.03 -13.97
CA VAL A 369 14.97 -16.72 -15.39
C VAL A 369 16.43 -16.33 -15.64
N GLU A 370 17.01 -15.48 -14.78
CA GLU A 370 18.41 -15.07 -14.87
C GLU A 370 19.33 -16.29 -14.88
N LYS A 371 19.15 -17.19 -13.91
CA LYS A 371 19.92 -18.44 -13.82
C LYS A 371 19.77 -19.28 -15.09
N ALA A 372 18.52 -19.44 -15.57
CA ALA A 372 18.24 -20.23 -16.76
C ALA A 372 18.93 -19.62 -18.01
N VAL A 373 18.91 -18.31 -18.18
CA VAL A 373 19.56 -17.60 -19.29
C VAL A 373 21.10 -17.76 -19.22
N ILE A 374 21.69 -17.65 -18.02
CA ILE A 374 23.16 -17.77 -17.86
C ILE A 374 23.64 -19.16 -18.26
N ILE A 375 22.94 -20.23 -17.84
CA ILE A 375 23.32 -21.62 -18.05
C ILE A 375 22.99 -22.10 -19.47
N ASN A 376 22.04 -21.43 -20.16
CA ASN A 376 21.60 -21.84 -21.48
C ASN A 376 22.69 -21.67 -22.53
N GLU A 377 22.92 -22.73 -23.34
CA GLU A 377 23.84 -22.75 -24.48
C GLU A 377 23.14 -22.97 -25.82
N ASP A 378 21.93 -23.56 -25.79
CA ASP A 378 21.21 -24.02 -26.97
C ASP A 378 20.26 -23.01 -27.58
N GLY A 379 20.08 -21.81 -26.97
CA GLY A 379 19.13 -20.79 -27.42
C GLY A 379 17.66 -21.12 -27.15
N ILE A 380 17.35 -22.21 -26.44
CA ILE A 380 15.99 -22.61 -26.05
C ILE A 380 15.93 -22.93 -24.56
N LEU A 381 15.09 -22.23 -23.81
CA LEU A 381 14.81 -22.57 -22.41
C LEU A 381 13.75 -23.66 -22.33
N SER A 382 14.17 -24.87 -21.94
CA SER A 382 13.32 -26.01 -21.67
C SER A 382 12.97 -26.14 -20.19
N GLU A 383 12.11 -27.09 -19.83
CA GLU A 383 11.75 -27.39 -18.44
C GLU A 383 12.95 -27.73 -17.56
N GLU A 384 13.99 -28.29 -18.14
CA GLU A 384 15.21 -28.70 -17.43
C GLU A 384 16.04 -27.53 -16.91
N HIS A 385 15.92 -26.35 -17.52
CA HIS A 385 16.60 -25.14 -17.08
C HIS A 385 15.98 -24.50 -15.80
N PHE A 386 14.73 -24.88 -15.47
CA PHE A 386 14.02 -24.36 -14.33
C PHE A 386 13.95 -25.39 -13.20
N HIS A 387 14.90 -25.33 -12.28
CA HIS A 387 14.93 -26.18 -11.08
C HIS A 387 14.34 -25.39 -9.90
N PHE A 388 13.12 -25.75 -9.51
CA PHE A 388 12.52 -25.19 -8.31
C PHE A 388 12.79 -26.09 -7.11
N PRO A 389 13.30 -25.57 -5.99
CA PRO A 389 13.43 -26.36 -4.78
C PRO A 389 12.01 -26.83 -4.40
N ARG A 390 11.82 -28.15 -4.25
CA ARG A 390 10.64 -28.63 -3.55
C ARG A 390 10.71 -28.03 -2.14
N LYS A 391 9.92 -26.96 -1.88
CA LYS A 391 9.63 -26.66 -0.48
C LYS A 391 8.96 -27.93 0.05
N ILE A 392 9.69 -28.66 0.90
CA ILE A 392 9.05 -29.59 1.81
C ILE A 392 8.02 -28.70 2.47
N ALA A 393 6.74 -28.91 2.14
CA ALA A 393 5.66 -28.25 2.84
C ALA A 393 6.00 -28.46 4.31
N ALA A 394 6.27 -27.38 5.03
CA ALA A 394 6.30 -27.47 6.48
C ALA A 394 4.98 -28.17 6.80
N PRO A 395 5.00 -29.30 7.53
CA PRO A 395 3.77 -29.98 7.85
C PRO A 395 2.85 -28.87 8.34
N ALA A 396 1.70 -28.73 7.71
CA ALA A 396 0.69 -27.82 8.18
C ALA A 396 0.56 -28.10 9.67
N THR A 397 1.13 -27.26 10.49
CA THR A 397 0.83 -27.21 11.90
C THR A 397 -0.60 -26.72 11.91
N GLU A 398 -1.53 -27.69 11.71
CA GLU A 398 -2.84 -27.56 12.32
C GLU A 398 -2.53 -27.36 13.80
N THR A 399 -2.54 -26.12 14.23
CA THR A 399 -2.64 -25.74 15.63
C THR A 399 -4.09 -26.02 16.05
N SER A 400 -4.53 -27.27 15.89
CA SER A 400 -5.44 -27.86 16.84
C SER A 400 -4.61 -27.97 18.14
N VAL A 401 -5.04 -27.30 19.18
CA VAL A 401 -4.51 -27.50 20.53
C VAL A 401 -4.83 -28.93 20.90
N SER A 402 -4.02 -29.89 20.37
CA SER A 402 -4.14 -31.29 20.72
C SER A 402 -3.55 -31.41 22.11
N THR A 403 -4.33 -31.98 23.00
CA THR A 403 -3.87 -32.32 24.35
C THR A 403 -2.69 -33.29 24.24
N LEU A 404 -1.84 -33.35 25.27
CA LEU A 404 -0.74 -34.33 25.32
C LEU A 404 -1.24 -35.76 25.08
N GLU A 405 -2.45 -36.07 25.50
CA GLU A 405 -3.11 -37.37 25.33
C GLU A 405 -3.47 -37.64 23.85
N GLU A 406 -3.95 -36.65 23.12
CA GLU A 406 -4.26 -36.78 21.68
C GLU A 406 -2.98 -36.92 20.84
N MET A 407 -1.92 -36.18 21.17
CA MET A 407 -0.61 -36.36 20.52
C MET A 407 -0.05 -37.75 20.76
N GLU A 408 -0.18 -38.26 21.97
CA GLU A 408 0.28 -39.59 22.34
C GLU A 408 -0.49 -40.68 21.60
N LEU A 409 -1.81 -40.54 21.49
CA LEU A 409 -2.69 -41.43 20.70
C LEU A 409 -2.26 -41.46 19.24
N GLN A 410 -2.07 -40.31 18.60
CA GLN A 410 -1.63 -40.21 17.22
C GLN A 410 -0.25 -40.85 16.99
N MET A 411 0.69 -40.63 17.91
CA MET A 411 2.02 -41.26 17.84
C MET A 411 1.96 -42.78 17.91
N ILE A 412 1.14 -43.32 18.82
CA ILE A 412 0.95 -44.76 18.96
C ILE A 412 0.29 -45.34 17.70
N GLN A 413 -0.76 -44.72 17.16
CA GLN A 413 -1.43 -45.17 15.92
C GLN A 413 -0.48 -45.18 14.71
N LYS A 414 0.25 -44.10 14.48
CA LYS A 414 1.25 -44.01 13.39
C LYS A 414 2.36 -45.05 13.52
N ALA A 415 2.79 -45.37 14.76
CA ALA A 415 3.81 -46.37 14.99
C ALA A 415 3.27 -47.81 14.74
N ILE A 416 2.00 -48.10 15.09
CA ILE A 416 1.35 -49.38 14.81
C ILE A 416 1.23 -49.63 13.31
N GLU A 417 0.80 -48.60 12.54
CA GLU A 417 0.70 -48.70 11.08
C GLU A 417 2.08 -48.92 10.46
N LYS A 418 3.09 -48.16 10.87
CA LYS A 418 4.44 -48.26 10.32
C LYS A 418 5.13 -49.60 10.60
N CYS A 419 4.83 -50.23 11.74
CA CYS A 419 5.38 -51.51 12.17
C CYS A 419 4.45 -52.70 11.83
N ASN A 420 3.44 -52.53 10.97
CA ASN A 420 2.47 -53.58 10.58
C ASN A 420 1.90 -54.39 11.77
N GLY A 421 1.59 -53.69 12.88
CA GLY A 421 1.01 -54.32 14.07
C GLY A 421 1.98 -55.06 14.99
N ASN A 422 3.30 -55.06 14.71
CA ASN A 422 4.28 -55.71 15.58
C ASN A 422 4.55 -54.86 16.84
N LEU A 423 3.86 -55.14 17.93
CA LEU A 423 3.89 -54.38 19.17
C LEU A 423 5.29 -54.30 19.82
N SER A 424 6.18 -55.26 19.59
CA SER A 424 7.56 -55.22 20.10
C SER A 424 8.40 -54.17 19.34
N ALA A 425 8.21 -54.06 17.98
CA ALA A 425 8.84 -53.04 17.15
C ALA A 425 8.26 -51.67 17.45
N VAL A 426 6.94 -51.56 17.68
CA VAL A 426 6.26 -50.31 18.07
C VAL A 426 6.82 -49.77 19.41
N ALA A 427 6.94 -50.63 20.41
CA ALA A 427 7.50 -50.25 21.72
C ALA A 427 8.95 -49.75 21.59
N ALA A 428 9.78 -50.47 20.82
CA ALA A 428 11.18 -50.05 20.54
C ALA A 428 11.24 -48.73 19.80
N GLN A 429 10.40 -48.48 18.79
CA GLN A 429 10.36 -47.25 18.02
C GLN A 429 9.90 -46.04 18.88
N LEU A 430 8.99 -46.24 19.82
CA LEU A 430 8.49 -45.22 20.73
C LEU A 430 9.37 -45.05 21.98
N GLY A 431 10.45 -45.83 22.13
CA GLY A 431 11.35 -45.75 23.29
C GLY A 431 10.72 -46.14 24.63
N ILE A 432 9.66 -46.96 24.60
CA ILE A 432 8.92 -47.40 25.82
C ILE A 432 8.93 -48.92 25.94
N THR A 433 8.61 -49.40 27.17
CA THR A 433 8.48 -50.85 27.36
C THR A 433 7.19 -51.36 26.73
N ARG A 434 7.19 -52.66 26.31
CA ARG A 434 5.99 -53.31 25.76
C ARG A 434 4.80 -53.24 26.74
N GLN A 435 5.08 -53.33 28.05
CA GLN A 435 4.06 -53.23 29.11
C GLN A 435 3.46 -51.83 29.16
N THR A 436 4.28 -50.80 29.03
CA THR A 436 3.83 -49.41 28.99
C THR A 436 2.98 -49.15 27.75
N LEU A 437 3.36 -49.72 26.60
CA LEU A 437 2.57 -49.62 25.37
C LEU A 437 1.17 -50.28 25.55
N TYR A 438 1.09 -51.48 26.10
CA TYR A 438 -0.18 -52.13 26.38
C TYR A 438 -1.09 -51.30 27.33
N ASN A 439 -0.53 -50.74 28.37
CA ASN A 439 -1.30 -49.90 29.30
C ASN A 439 -1.85 -48.64 28.61
N LYS A 440 -1.06 -48.02 27.70
CA LYS A 440 -1.49 -46.86 26.93
C LYS A 440 -2.52 -47.22 25.87
N MET A 441 -2.35 -48.32 25.13
CA MET A 441 -3.34 -48.82 24.18
C MET A 441 -4.69 -49.12 24.88
N LYS A 442 -4.66 -49.77 26.05
CA LYS A 442 -5.87 -50.01 26.83
C LYS A 442 -6.54 -48.70 27.30
N LYS A 443 -5.76 -47.70 27.66
CA LYS A 443 -6.27 -46.36 28.03
C LYS A 443 -6.98 -45.67 26.88
N PHE A 444 -6.46 -45.79 25.66
CA PHE A 444 -6.99 -45.13 24.46
C PHE A 444 -7.95 -45.99 23.64
N GLY A 445 -8.26 -47.24 24.06
CA GLY A 445 -9.21 -48.13 23.36
C GLY A 445 -8.70 -48.69 22.06
N LEU A 446 -7.38 -48.85 21.89
CA LEU A 446 -6.71 -49.44 20.72
C LEU A 446 -6.47 -50.95 20.92
#